data_9a94add86b3d1128af0b34846ac41da4
#
_entry.id   9a94add86b3d1128af0b34846ac41da4
#
_cell.length_a   1.000
_cell.length_b   1.000
_cell.length_c   1.000
_cell.angle_alpha   90.00
_cell.angle_beta   90.00
_cell.angle_gamma   90.00
#
_symmetry.space_group_name_H-M   'P 1'
#
loop_
_entity.id
_entity.type
_entity.pdbx_description
1 polymer ?
#
loop_
_entity_poly.entity_id
_entity_poly.type
_entity_poly.pdbx_seq_one_letter_code
_entity_poly.pdbx_strand_id
1 'polypeptide(L)'
;MFEDCIRQPDPFISFRKMTPQAYSRLRPWLFLLVFVDYMPSSVLLAELKMTIDYSLDRAGFFSDHHGEEKKAALEAAAQAWGAFIVDSLEPVVPLKGSSYYDIYGFDPETAEWIALERNPSIARDTLRIYVGARFHPGSLLGWGGPGGYSMSYNSGNILQVTQNLNRGQSGITESNRPTRLAEPTDVAPWGGTISFSMDSDFHWDHTQPVASGKPDFYSVCLHELGHVLGVGTSGSWERLVAAGTYSGQHALNYAADQGMLNQLELTEDLSHWVDGAEFPLAGKQGANELVMDTSSTYGFREDLTVLDLMVLKDMGWEVVTTSNPAWVAIPMQWHAKVDGMLSFKFPTQAGGSYEIWQSSDLENWSLVHAMVGNGATVTWQHEMTGDRLFFRAMQK
;
A
#
# COMPACT_ATOMS: atom_id res chain seq x y z
N MET A 1 21.52 24.58 -38.48
CA MET A 1 21.56 23.64 -39.61
C MET A 1 21.86 22.30 -38.99
N PHE A 2 20.94 21.37 -39.19
CA PHE A 2 20.76 20.01 -38.67
C PHE A 2 20.01 19.90 -37.34
N GLU A 3 18.67 19.94 -37.50
CA GLU A 3 17.71 19.18 -36.70
C GLU A 3 17.86 17.70 -37.05
N ASP A 4 17.98 16.85 -36.08
CA ASP A 4 17.65 15.43 -36.20
C ASP A 4 16.63 15.03 -35.16
N CYS A 5 15.39 14.89 -35.61
CA CYS A 5 14.25 14.31 -34.93
C CYS A 5 14.52 12.84 -34.58
N ILE A 6 14.62 12.52 -33.32
CA ILE A 6 14.46 11.14 -32.86
C ILE A 6 12.96 10.92 -32.61
N ARG A 7 12.29 10.26 -33.55
CA ARG A 7 10.93 9.73 -33.36
C ARG A 7 10.99 8.53 -32.42
N GLN A 8 10.25 8.62 -31.35
CA GLN A 8 9.91 7.43 -30.56
C GLN A 8 8.98 6.51 -31.39
N PRO A 9 9.12 5.18 -31.32
CA PRO A 9 8.21 4.27 -31.98
C PRO A 9 6.87 4.20 -31.29
N ASP A 10 5.79 4.38 -32.06
CA ASP A 10 4.41 4.19 -31.67
C ASP A 10 4.17 2.75 -31.16
N PRO A 11 3.48 2.55 -30.02
CA PRO A 11 3.21 1.21 -29.49
C PRO A 11 2.01 0.49 -30.14
N PHE A 12 1.44 1.01 -31.22
CA PHE A 12 0.32 0.35 -31.89
C PHE A 12 0.74 -0.35 -33.19
N ILE A 13 0.92 -1.68 -33.07
CA ILE A 13 1.02 -2.54 -34.27
C ILE A 13 -0.37 -2.71 -34.85
N SER A 14 -0.64 -2.03 -35.94
CA SER A 14 -1.84 -2.19 -36.75
C SER A 14 -1.81 -3.52 -37.48
N PHE A 15 -2.65 -4.47 -37.12
CA PHE A 15 -2.87 -5.69 -37.87
C PHE A 15 -3.80 -5.42 -39.05
N ARG A 16 -3.29 -5.48 -40.26
CA ARG A 16 -4.12 -5.52 -41.48
C ARG A 16 -4.92 -6.85 -41.50
N LYS A 17 -6.21 -6.75 -41.77
CA LYS A 17 -7.10 -7.88 -42.00
C LYS A 17 -6.52 -8.75 -43.14
N MET A 18 -6.12 -9.97 -42.82
CA MET A 18 -5.88 -11.02 -43.81
C MET A 18 -7.21 -11.68 -44.20
N THR A 19 -7.40 -11.95 -45.47
CA THR A 19 -8.61 -12.57 -46.01
C THR A 19 -8.72 -14.05 -45.59
N PRO A 20 -9.94 -14.62 -45.51
CA PRO A 20 -10.17 -15.94 -44.94
C PRO A 20 -9.51 -17.14 -45.62
N GLN A 21 -8.94 -16.96 -46.78
CA GLN A 21 -8.36 -18.07 -47.58
C GLN A 21 -6.94 -18.52 -47.17
N ALA A 22 -6.24 -17.79 -46.30
CA ALA A 22 -4.89 -18.14 -45.86
C ALA A 22 -4.82 -19.06 -44.64
N TYR A 23 -5.97 -19.36 -44.01
CA TYR A 23 -6.01 -20.06 -42.72
C TYR A 23 -6.05 -21.60 -42.77
N SER A 24 -6.16 -22.22 -43.96
CA SER A 24 -6.46 -23.66 -44.04
C SER A 24 -5.27 -24.61 -43.95
N ARG A 25 -4.02 -24.11 -43.73
CA ARG A 25 -2.84 -24.99 -43.70
C ARG A 25 -1.83 -24.76 -42.53
N LEU A 26 -2.11 -23.93 -41.58
CA LEU A 26 -1.24 -23.81 -40.40
C LEU A 26 -1.81 -24.69 -39.26
N ARG A 27 -1.01 -25.67 -38.83
CA ARG A 27 -1.35 -26.58 -37.72
C ARG A 27 -1.59 -25.76 -36.45
N PRO A 28 -2.61 -26.10 -35.64
CA PRO A 28 -2.99 -25.33 -34.43
C PRO A 28 -1.92 -25.23 -33.34
N TRP A 29 -0.81 -25.92 -33.50
CA TRP A 29 0.28 -25.96 -32.51
C TRP A 29 1.23 -24.75 -32.56
N LEU A 30 1.24 -23.96 -33.63
CA LEU A 30 2.17 -22.81 -33.73
C LEU A 30 1.63 -21.54 -33.08
N PHE A 31 0.30 -21.43 -32.90
CA PHE A 31 -0.32 -20.28 -32.24
C PHE A 31 -0.25 -20.34 -30.73
N LEU A 32 -0.08 -21.54 -30.15
CA LEU A 32 -0.02 -21.70 -28.69
C LEU A 32 1.36 -21.35 -28.11
N LEU A 33 2.44 -21.51 -28.91
CA LEU A 33 3.82 -21.23 -28.44
C LEU A 33 4.18 -19.74 -28.41
N VAL A 34 3.51 -18.89 -29.19
CA VAL A 34 3.79 -17.43 -29.21
C VAL A 34 3.10 -16.71 -28.04
N PHE A 35 2.06 -17.31 -27.46
CA PHE A 35 1.35 -16.70 -26.33
C PHE A 35 1.87 -17.09 -24.93
N VAL A 36 2.72 -18.12 -24.83
CA VAL A 36 3.32 -18.52 -23.54
C VAL A 36 4.47 -17.60 -23.14
N ASP A 37 5.14 -16.95 -24.09
CA ASP A 37 6.27 -16.04 -23.82
C ASP A 37 5.83 -14.59 -23.54
N TYR A 38 4.53 -14.26 -23.70
CA TYR A 38 3.99 -12.93 -23.39
C TYR A 38 2.81 -12.99 -22.42
N MET A 39 2.93 -13.85 -21.40
CA MET A 39 2.27 -13.53 -20.14
C MET A 39 3.13 -12.42 -19.52
N PRO A 40 2.60 -11.22 -19.31
CA PRO A 40 3.24 -10.37 -18.32
C PRO A 40 3.34 -11.24 -17.09
N SER A 41 4.54 -11.38 -16.56
CA SER A 41 4.74 -11.92 -15.23
C SER A 41 3.58 -11.40 -14.43
N SER A 42 2.77 -12.26 -13.81
CA SER A 42 1.74 -11.83 -12.88
C SER A 42 2.41 -10.74 -12.06
N VAL A 43 2.04 -9.50 -12.27
CA VAL A 43 2.43 -8.44 -11.37
C VAL A 43 1.76 -8.87 -10.08
N LEU A 44 2.50 -9.59 -9.25
CA LEU A 44 2.22 -9.62 -7.84
C LEU A 44 2.26 -8.14 -7.51
N LEU A 45 1.07 -7.55 -7.33
CA LEU A 45 0.98 -6.22 -6.76
C LEU A 45 1.74 -6.32 -5.45
N ALA A 46 2.86 -5.63 -5.37
CA ALA A 46 3.68 -5.69 -4.18
C ALA A 46 2.84 -5.13 -3.04
N GLU A 47 2.55 -5.94 -2.05
CA GLU A 47 1.96 -5.49 -0.80
C GLU A 47 3.05 -4.70 -0.05
N LEU A 48 2.77 -3.45 0.30
CA LEU A 48 3.71 -2.65 1.07
C LEU A 48 3.84 -3.25 2.47
N LYS A 49 5.05 -3.69 2.80
CA LYS A 49 5.37 -4.26 4.10
C LYS A 49 5.85 -3.18 5.06
N MET A 50 5.25 -3.08 6.23
CA MET A 50 5.75 -2.26 7.34
C MET A 50 6.38 -3.18 8.39
N THR A 51 7.69 -3.04 8.61
CA THR A 51 8.41 -3.82 9.62
C THR A 51 8.59 -2.98 10.86
N ILE A 52 8.14 -3.49 12.00
CA ILE A 52 8.19 -2.77 13.28
C ILE A 52 9.52 -3.05 13.97
N ASP A 53 10.20 -2.00 14.39
CA ASP A 53 11.45 -2.04 15.13
C ASP A 53 11.25 -1.52 16.54
N TYR A 54 11.31 -2.40 17.52
CA TYR A 54 11.10 -2.11 18.94
C TYR A 54 12.39 -1.67 19.67
N SER A 55 13.50 -1.46 18.98
CA SER A 55 14.79 -1.14 19.61
C SER A 55 14.81 0.19 20.38
N LEU A 56 13.86 1.08 20.08
CA LEU A 56 13.67 2.36 20.79
C LEU A 56 12.63 2.29 21.91
N ASP A 57 12.03 1.14 22.17
CA ASP A 57 11.10 0.95 23.31
C ASP A 57 11.88 0.71 24.61
N ARG A 58 12.61 1.72 25.08
CA ARG A 58 13.41 1.61 26.30
C ARG A 58 12.54 1.68 27.58
N ALA A 59 11.34 2.28 27.47
CA ALA A 59 10.36 2.30 28.53
C ALA A 59 9.70 0.93 28.77
N GLY A 60 9.83 -0.02 27.83
CA GLY A 60 9.26 -1.35 27.94
C GLY A 60 7.76 -1.42 27.70
N PHE A 61 7.19 -0.46 26.98
CA PHE A 61 5.77 -0.40 26.65
C PHE A 61 5.27 -1.65 25.91
N PHE A 62 6.06 -2.15 24.98
CA PHE A 62 5.76 -3.37 24.20
C PHE A 62 6.28 -4.65 24.86
N SER A 63 6.82 -4.58 26.08
CA SER A 63 7.31 -5.75 26.82
C SER A 63 6.66 -5.92 28.21
N ASP A 64 5.64 -5.11 28.53
CA ASP A 64 4.84 -5.26 29.72
C ASP A 64 3.81 -6.40 29.60
N HIS A 65 2.91 -6.52 30.56
CA HIS A 65 1.92 -7.61 30.62
C HIS A 65 0.88 -7.61 29.47
N HIS A 66 0.71 -6.48 28.75
CA HIS A 66 -0.07 -6.36 27.53
C HIS A 66 0.80 -6.29 26.25
N GLY A 67 2.09 -6.52 26.36
CA GLY A 67 3.04 -6.30 25.27
C GLY A 67 2.71 -7.07 24.00
N GLU A 68 2.28 -8.31 24.10
CA GLU A 68 1.91 -9.13 22.93
C GLU A 68 0.62 -8.64 22.26
N GLU A 69 -0.38 -8.18 23.04
CA GLU A 69 -1.62 -7.59 22.50
C GLU A 69 -1.31 -6.28 21.75
N LYS A 70 -0.43 -5.44 22.31
CA LYS A 70 0.02 -4.19 21.71
C LYS A 70 0.75 -4.43 20.38
N LYS A 71 1.68 -5.38 20.35
CA LYS A 71 2.37 -5.77 19.12
C LYS A 71 1.41 -6.27 18.07
N ALA A 72 0.49 -7.18 18.46
CA ALA A 72 -0.49 -7.75 17.55
C ALA A 72 -1.41 -6.68 16.95
N ALA A 73 -1.86 -5.69 17.75
CA ALA A 73 -2.69 -4.59 17.26
C ALA A 73 -1.93 -3.68 16.29
N LEU A 74 -0.68 -3.32 16.59
CA LEU A 74 0.16 -2.50 15.72
C LEU A 74 0.51 -3.22 14.41
N GLU A 75 0.85 -4.50 14.47
CA GLU A 75 1.11 -5.32 13.28
C GLU A 75 -0.14 -5.48 12.42
N ALA A 76 -1.32 -5.64 13.04
CA ALA A 76 -2.59 -5.69 12.31
C ALA A 76 -2.91 -4.36 11.61
N ALA A 77 -2.67 -3.22 12.27
CA ALA A 77 -2.83 -1.90 11.67
C ALA A 77 -1.86 -1.67 10.49
N ALA A 78 -0.61 -2.11 10.63
CA ALA A 78 0.40 -2.07 9.57
C ALA A 78 -0.01 -2.93 8.37
N GLN A 79 -0.56 -4.12 8.61
CA GLN A 79 -1.10 -4.99 7.57
C GLN A 79 -2.33 -4.38 6.91
N ALA A 80 -3.21 -3.71 7.67
CA ALA A 80 -4.40 -3.08 7.12
C ALA A 80 -4.04 -2.01 6.08
N TRP A 81 -3.08 -1.12 6.35
CA TRP A 81 -2.57 -0.18 5.36
C TRP A 81 -1.86 -0.87 4.20
N GLY A 82 -0.96 -1.81 4.50
CA GLY A 82 -0.18 -2.53 3.49
C GLY A 82 -1.02 -3.27 2.47
N ALA A 83 -2.18 -3.81 2.88
CA ALA A 83 -3.10 -4.54 2.02
C ALA A 83 -3.72 -3.68 0.89
N PHE A 84 -3.72 -2.36 1.03
CA PHE A 84 -4.27 -1.43 0.03
C PHE A 84 -3.21 -0.68 -0.77
N ILE A 85 -1.95 -0.65 -0.31
CA ILE A 85 -0.85 0.06 -0.98
C ILE A 85 -0.09 -0.93 -1.85
N VAL A 86 -0.03 -0.64 -3.16
CA VAL A 86 0.55 -1.53 -4.17
C VAL A 86 1.78 -0.93 -4.86
N ASP A 87 2.38 0.06 -4.24
CA ASP A 87 3.62 0.68 -4.71
C ASP A 87 4.77 -0.30 -4.77
N SER A 88 5.61 -0.14 -5.80
CA SER A 88 6.87 -0.86 -5.93
C SER A 88 8.03 0.02 -5.48
N LEU A 89 8.35 -0.03 -4.20
CA LEU A 89 9.43 0.75 -3.62
C LEU A 89 10.79 0.06 -3.77
N GLU A 90 11.74 0.72 -4.43
CA GLU A 90 13.13 0.26 -4.49
C GLU A 90 13.77 0.16 -3.08
N PRO A 91 14.71 -0.78 -2.87
CA PRO A 91 15.36 -0.94 -1.58
C PRO A 91 16.25 0.27 -1.25
N VAL A 92 16.39 0.58 0.04
CA VAL A 92 17.47 1.45 0.53
C VAL A 92 18.73 0.61 0.70
N VAL A 93 19.82 1.03 0.06
CA VAL A 93 21.08 0.26 0.00
C VAL A 93 22.23 1.08 0.57
N PRO A 94 23.11 0.48 1.41
CA PRO A 94 24.28 1.14 1.94
C PRO A 94 25.20 1.72 0.84
N LEU A 95 25.67 2.94 1.04
CA LEU A 95 26.64 3.57 0.14
C LEU A 95 28.04 2.99 0.32
N LYS A 96 28.85 3.06 -0.75
CA LYS A 96 30.21 2.50 -0.75
C LYS A 96 31.28 3.53 -0.35
N GLY A 97 32.37 3.03 0.20
CA GLY A 97 33.55 3.84 0.57
C GLY A 97 33.29 4.74 1.78
N SER A 98 33.68 6.02 1.69
CA SER A 98 33.45 7.02 2.72
C SER A 98 32.10 7.72 2.63
N SER A 99 31.27 7.35 1.66
CA SER A 99 29.93 7.91 1.48
C SER A 99 28.96 7.33 2.50
N TYR A 100 27.98 8.13 2.90
CA TYR A 100 26.92 7.67 3.79
C TYR A 100 25.56 8.24 3.43
N TYR A 101 24.53 7.50 3.80
CA TYR A 101 23.13 7.87 3.84
C TYR A 101 22.62 7.49 5.22
N ASP A 102 22.43 8.46 6.10
CA ASP A 102 21.98 8.23 7.46
C ASP A 102 20.49 8.53 7.55
N ILE A 103 19.73 7.67 8.22
CA ILE A 103 18.32 7.89 8.52
C ILE A 103 18.14 8.49 9.91
N TYR A 104 17.15 9.36 10.02
CA TYR A 104 16.82 10.12 11.21
C TYR A 104 15.34 10.00 11.53
N GLY A 105 15.00 9.94 12.79
CA GLY A 105 13.62 10.04 13.28
C GLY A 105 13.60 10.71 14.64
N PHE A 106 12.42 10.97 15.16
CA PHE A 106 12.33 11.39 16.54
C PHE A 106 12.46 10.18 17.48
N ASP A 107 13.09 10.40 18.60
CA ASP A 107 13.16 9.44 19.70
C ASP A 107 11.75 9.33 20.34
N PRO A 108 11.13 8.13 20.38
CA PRO A 108 9.78 7.99 20.92
C PRO A 108 9.62 8.42 22.37
N GLU A 109 10.70 8.38 23.18
CA GLU A 109 10.64 8.75 24.60
C GLU A 109 10.89 10.24 24.82
N THR A 110 11.79 10.87 24.05
CA THR A 110 12.21 12.25 24.30
C THR A 110 11.64 13.25 23.30
N ALA A 111 11.13 12.79 22.16
CA ALA A 111 10.74 13.57 20.99
C ALA A 111 11.88 14.35 20.31
N GLU A 112 13.13 14.10 20.69
CA GLU A 112 14.28 14.70 20.04
C GLU A 112 14.59 14.00 18.73
N TRP A 113 15.00 14.76 17.70
CA TRP A 113 15.48 14.17 16.46
C TRP A 113 16.85 13.55 16.68
N ILE A 114 16.97 12.26 16.36
CA ILE A 114 18.18 11.46 16.52
C ILE A 114 18.57 10.75 15.22
N ALA A 115 19.86 10.47 15.06
CA ALA A 115 20.33 9.54 14.04
C ALA A 115 19.97 8.11 14.47
N LEU A 116 19.22 7.41 13.62
CA LEU A 116 18.77 6.05 13.88
C LEU A 116 19.76 5.02 13.38
N GLU A 117 20.16 5.11 12.12
CA GLU A 117 21.11 4.18 11.51
C GLU A 117 21.92 4.86 10.41
N ARG A 118 23.20 4.49 10.34
CA ARG A 118 24.08 4.88 9.25
C ARG A 118 24.13 3.81 8.17
N ASN A 119 23.91 4.23 6.91
CA ASN A 119 23.90 3.31 5.77
C ASN A 119 22.96 2.11 5.97
N PRO A 120 21.65 2.33 6.27
CA PRO A 120 20.71 1.25 6.49
C PRO A 120 20.53 0.36 5.26
N SER A 121 20.12 -0.86 5.51
CA SER A 121 19.57 -1.74 4.48
C SER A 121 18.09 -1.95 4.73
N ILE A 122 17.24 -1.46 3.82
CA ILE A 122 15.79 -1.64 3.88
C ILE A 122 15.37 -2.37 2.60
N ALA A 123 14.63 -3.44 2.75
CA ALA A 123 14.23 -4.28 1.62
C ALA A 123 13.30 -3.52 0.65
N ARG A 124 13.17 -4.04 -0.57
CA ARG A 124 12.16 -3.60 -1.54
C ARG A 124 10.77 -3.69 -0.92
N ASP A 125 9.88 -2.79 -1.28
CA ASP A 125 8.47 -2.75 -0.86
C ASP A 125 8.30 -2.82 0.67
N THR A 126 9.25 -2.21 1.41
CA THR A 126 9.25 -2.26 2.87
C THR A 126 9.49 -0.87 3.46
N LEU A 127 8.68 -0.49 4.46
CA LEU A 127 8.96 0.62 5.38
C LEU A 127 9.45 0.05 6.71
N ARG A 128 10.38 0.75 7.38
CA ARG A 128 10.82 0.42 8.74
C ARG A 128 10.25 1.43 9.71
N ILE A 129 9.51 0.96 10.71
CA ILE A 129 8.82 1.79 11.69
C ILE A 129 9.45 1.58 13.06
N TYR A 130 10.16 2.58 13.58
CA TYR A 130 10.67 2.56 14.94
C TYR A 130 9.57 2.99 15.89
N VAL A 131 9.39 2.27 16.97
CA VAL A 131 8.32 2.51 17.92
C VAL A 131 8.80 2.52 19.38
N GLY A 132 8.07 3.24 20.20
CA GLY A 132 8.23 3.32 21.64
C GLY A 132 7.07 4.09 22.26
N ALA A 133 7.24 4.54 23.50
CA ALA A 133 6.19 5.24 24.20
C ALA A 133 6.76 6.25 25.21
N ARG A 134 5.94 7.25 25.55
CA ARG A 134 6.24 8.26 26.56
C ARG A 134 4.96 8.78 27.21
N PHE A 135 5.11 9.59 28.23
CA PHE A 135 4.02 10.42 28.73
C PHE A 135 3.80 11.58 27.76
N HIS A 136 2.64 11.60 27.09
CA HIS A 136 2.26 12.68 26.21
C HIS A 136 1.53 13.79 26.94
N PRO A 137 1.67 15.07 26.55
CA PRO A 137 0.93 16.16 27.16
C PRO A 137 -0.56 16.09 26.79
N GLY A 138 -1.41 16.40 27.74
CA GLY A 138 -2.86 16.47 27.51
C GLY A 138 -3.49 15.10 27.27
N SER A 139 -4.36 15.02 26.26
CA SER A 139 -5.09 13.80 25.87
C SER A 139 -4.49 13.11 24.64
N LEU A 140 -3.25 13.45 24.25
CA LEU A 140 -2.62 12.90 23.07
C LEU A 140 -2.36 11.39 23.25
N LEU A 141 -2.90 10.57 22.37
CA LEU A 141 -2.82 9.10 22.44
C LEU A 141 -1.58 8.54 21.73
N GLY A 142 -1.09 9.26 20.73
CA GLY A 142 0.09 8.89 19.97
C GLY A 142 0.70 10.10 19.27
N TRP A 143 1.83 9.88 18.60
CA TRP A 143 2.49 10.81 17.72
C TRP A 143 3.33 10.05 16.71
N GLY A 144 3.03 10.16 15.42
CA GLY A 144 3.72 9.50 14.31
C GLY A 144 4.24 10.48 13.27
N GLY A 145 5.18 10.01 12.47
CA GLY A 145 5.63 10.77 11.31
C GLY A 145 6.73 10.06 10.51
N PRO A 146 6.92 10.47 9.24
CA PRO A 146 7.97 9.93 8.40
C PRO A 146 9.34 10.33 8.91
N GLY A 147 10.33 9.51 8.63
CA GLY A 147 11.70 9.80 8.98
C GLY A 147 12.40 10.70 7.96
N GLY A 148 13.42 11.41 8.44
CA GLY A 148 14.32 12.20 7.62
C GLY A 148 15.61 11.45 7.24
N TYR A 149 16.50 12.13 6.55
CA TYR A 149 17.81 11.60 6.21
C TYR A 149 18.88 12.70 6.16
N SER A 150 20.16 12.27 6.25
CA SER A 150 21.29 13.07 5.83
C SER A 150 22.25 12.22 4.99
N MET A 151 23.05 12.86 4.15
CA MET A 151 23.94 12.14 3.26
C MET A 151 25.20 12.91 2.93
N SER A 152 26.28 12.15 2.67
CA SER A 152 27.47 12.67 2.01
C SER A 152 27.96 11.62 1.02
N TYR A 153 28.23 12.02 -0.21
CA TYR A 153 28.56 11.07 -1.26
C TYR A 153 29.51 11.66 -2.32
N ASN A 154 30.27 10.80 -2.93
CA ASN A 154 31.07 11.08 -4.12
C ASN A 154 30.27 10.74 -5.39
N SER A 155 30.79 11.17 -6.57
CA SER A 155 30.13 10.96 -7.85
C SER A 155 29.85 9.48 -8.19
N GLY A 156 30.61 8.55 -7.64
CA GLY A 156 30.40 7.10 -7.87
C GLY A 156 29.19 6.52 -7.16
N ASN A 157 28.60 7.27 -6.20
CA ASN A 157 27.41 6.83 -5.45
C ASN A 157 26.13 7.60 -5.85
N ILE A 158 26.19 8.51 -6.84
CA ILE A 158 25.06 9.39 -7.16
C ILE A 158 23.77 8.64 -7.52
N LEU A 159 23.87 7.56 -8.31
CA LEU A 159 22.72 6.75 -8.68
C LEU A 159 22.11 6.05 -7.47
N GLN A 160 22.95 5.51 -6.58
CA GLN A 160 22.46 4.85 -5.38
C GLN A 160 21.83 5.82 -4.39
N VAL A 161 22.39 7.03 -4.25
CA VAL A 161 21.78 8.09 -3.44
C VAL A 161 20.42 8.48 -4.00
N THR A 162 20.32 8.73 -5.30
CA THR A 162 19.04 9.05 -5.94
C THR A 162 18.01 7.96 -5.72
N GLN A 163 18.41 6.68 -5.86
CA GLN A 163 17.52 5.55 -5.58
C GLN A 163 17.09 5.49 -4.11
N ASN A 164 18.02 5.69 -3.16
CA ASN A 164 17.67 5.70 -1.74
C ASN A 164 16.69 6.83 -1.37
N LEU A 165 16.78 7.97 -2.09
CA LEU A 165 15.93 9.13 -1.85
C LEU A 165 14.50 8.94 -2.37
N ASN A 166 14.36 8.49 -3.60
CA ASN A 166 13.06 8.40 -4.26
C ASN A 166 12.50 6.98 -4.31
N ARG A 167 13.30 5.99 -3.95
CA ARG A 167 12.90 4.59 -3.90
C ARG A 167 12.25 4.06 -5.21
N GLY A 168 12.67 4.61 -6.34
CA GLY A 168 12.13 4.29 -7.65
C GLY A 168 10.89 5.10 -8.05
N GLN A 169 10.34 5.89 -7.15
CA GLN A 169 9.22 6.76 -7.42
C GLN A 169 9.66 8.03 -8.17
N SER A 170 8.74 8.65 -8.89
CA SER A 170 9.03 9.86 -9.67
C SER A 170 8.94 11.14 -8.85
N GLY A 171 8.48 11.04 -7.63
CA GLY A 171 8.21 12.16 -6.76
C GLY A 171 9.33 12.52 -5.81
N ILE A 172 8.99 13.29 -4.80
CA ILE A 172 9.88 13.80 -3.79
C ILE A 172 9.59 13.10 -2.49
N THR A 173 10.64 12.54 -1.89
CA THR A 173 10.57 12.10 -0.50
C THR A 173 10.45 13.31 0.42
N GLU A 174 9.95 13.09 1.62
CA GLU A 174 9.73 14.09 2.65
C GLU A 174 10.83 15.11 2.85
N SER A 175 12.05 14.65 2.86
CA SER A 175 13.22 15.48 3.09
C SER A 175 13.67 16.26 1.87
N ASN A 176 13.10 15.99 0.72
CA ASN A 176 13.37 16.74 -0.50
C ASN A 176 12.34 17.86 -0.62
N ARG A 177 12.58 18.96 0.08
CA ARG A 177 11.80 20.16 -0.23
C ARG A 177 11.97 20.50 -1.71
N PRO A 178 10.88 20.65 -2.45
CA PRO A 178 10.91 20.84 -3.89
C PRO A 178 11.39 22.26 -4.22
N THR A 179 12.67 22.47 -4.16
CA THR A 179 13.20 23.75 -4.63
C THR A 179 13.25 23.87 -6.13
N ARG A 180 13.06 22.77 -6.88
CA ARG A 180 13.27 22.76 -8.34
C ARG A 180 12.46 21.80 -9.19
N LEU A 181 11.64 20.90 -8.63
CA LEU A 181 10.74 20.07 -9.43
C LEU A 181 9.35 20.65 -9.37
N ALA A 182 8.73 20.81 -10.53
CA ALA A 182 7.51 21.57 -10.66
C ALA A 182 6.31 20.96 -9.90
N GLU A 183 6.30 19.64 -9.72
CA GLU A 183 5.18 18.91 -9.13
C GLU A 183 5.68 17.64 -8.44
N PRO A 184 5.95 17.64 -7.13
CA PRO A 184 6.15 16.38 -6.43
C PRO A 184 4.79 15.71 -6.26
N THR A 185 4.67 14.54 -6.82
CA THR A 185 3.42 13.81 -6.89
C THR A 185 3.47 12.52 -6.10
N ASP A 186 4.59 12.26 -5.41
CA ASP A 186 4.88 10.94 -4.88
C ASP A 186 5.58 11.00 -3.53
N VAL A 187 5.16 10.17 -2.59
CA VAL A 187 5.78 9.98 -1.27
C VAL A 187 6.43 8.62 -1.23
N ALA A 188 7.71 8.56 -0.89
CA ALA A 188 8.45 7.32 -0.78
C ALA A 188 9.38 7.32 0.44
N PRO A 189 8.84 7.38 1.68
CA PRO A 189 9.67 7.39 2.88
C PRO A 189 10.44 6.08 3.02
N TRP A 190 11.56 6.11 3.72
CA TRP A 190 12.23 4.89 4.16
C TRP A 190 11.44 4.19 5.28
N GLY A 191 10.58 4.89 5.96
CA GLY A 191 9.78 4.55 7.12
C GLY A 191 9.62 5.76 8.03
N GLY A 192 9.48 5.54 9.33
CA GLY A 192 9.29 6.62 10.29
C GLY A 192 9.37 6.17 11.74
N THR A 193 8.85 7.02 12.63
CA THR A 193 8.85 6.79 14.07
C THR A 193 7.45 7.01 14.64
N ILE A 194 7.08 6.23 15.65
CA ILE A 194 5.81 6.39 16.39
C ILE A 194 6.09 6.33 17.89
N SER A 195 5.47 7.23 18.65
CA SER A 195 5.44 7.27 20.11
C SER A 195 4.02 7.14 20.60
N PHE A 196 3.73 6.17 21.44
CA PHE A 196 2.41 5.97 22.05
C PHE A 196 2.31 6.55 23.47
N SER A 197 1.10 6.85 23.91
CA SER A 197 0.87 7.33 25.28
C SER A 197 1.04 6.19 26.30
N MET A 198 1.87 6.43 27.32
CA MET A 198 2.10 5.48 28.43
C MET A 198 1.01 5.50 29.50
N ASP A 199 0.24 6.57 29.61
CA ASP A 199 -0.74 6.80 30.67
C ASP A 199 -2.20 6.65 30.21
N SER A 200 -2.40 6.33 28.92
CA SER A 200 -3.74 6.07 28.39
C SER A 200 -4.21 4.65 28.69
N ASP A 201 -5.45 4.53 29.18
CA ASP A 201 -6.07 3.23 29.48
C ASP A 201 -6.73 2.65 28.22
N PHE A 202 -5.90 2.20 27.29
CA PHE A 202 -6.34 1.65 26.02
C PHE A 202 -7.09 0.32 26.13
N HIS A 203 -7.94 0.05 25.15
CA HIS A 203 -8.35 -1.30 24.79
C HIS A 203 -7.27 -1.92 23.88
N TRP A 204 -6.60 -2.99 24.36
CA TRP A 204 -5.42 -3.56 23.68
C TRP A 204 -5.74 -4.65 22.66
N ASP A 205 -6.78 -5.48 22.93
CA ASP A 205 -7.10 -6.64 22.10
C ASP A 205 -7.94 -6.24 20.86
N HIS A 206 -7.25 -6.02 19.75
CA HIS A 206 -7.87 -5.64 18.48
C HIS A 206 -8.84 -6.69 17.92
N THR A 207 -8.88 -7.92 18.45
CA THR A 207 -9.79 -8.99 18.01
C THR A 207 -11.13 -8.97 18.75
N GLN A 208 -11.24 -8.22 19.85
CA GLN A 208 -12.43 -8.11 20.67
C GLN A 208 -13.13 -6.77 20.46
N PRO A 209 -14.45 -6.69 20.70
CA PRO A 209 -15.15 -5.40 20.72
C PRO A 209 -14.51 -4.43 21.72
N VAL A 210 -14.38 -3.17 21.34
CA VAL A 210 -13.75 -2.14 22.18
C VAL A 210 -14.53 -1.96 23.47
N ALA A 211 -13.83 -1.98 24.60
CA ALA A 211 -14.43 -1.77 25.91
C ALA A 211 -14.95 -0.33 26.04
N SER A 212 -16.19 -0.20 26.55
CA SER A 212 -16.80 1.13 26.74
C SER A 212 -15.91 2.06 27.56
N GLY A 213 -15.74 3.28 27.11
CA GLY A 213 -14.96 4.32 27.77
C GLY A 213 -13.44 4.18 27.63
N LYS A 214 -12.97 3.32 26.73
CA LYS A 214 -11.54 3.19 26.40
C LYS A 214 -11.27 3.61 24.97
N PRO A 215 -10.14 4.29 24.68
CA PRO A 215 -9.65 4.45 23.33
C PRO A 215 -9.14 3.10 22.80
N ASP A 216 -9.35 2.83 21.52
CA ASP A 216 -8.89 1.60 20.87
C ASP A 216 -7.44 1.74 20.39
N PHE A 217 -6.55 0.90 20.88
CA PHE A 217 -5.12 0.99 20.51
C PHE A 217 -4.88 0.72 19.02
N TYR A 218 -5.65 -0.18 18.43
CA TYR A 218 -5.56 -0.47 16.99
C TYR A 218 -5.92 0.75 16.14
N SER A 219 -6.97 1.48 16.49
CA SER A 219 -7.37 2.73 15.80
C SER A 219 -6.27 3.78 15.88
N VAL A 220 -5.67 3.95 17.07
CA VAL A 220 -4.51 4.86 17.22
C VAL A 220 -3.31 4.39 16.40
N CYS A 221 -3.05 3.09 16.32
CA CYS A 221 -1.99 2.57 15.45
C CYS A 221 -2.24 2.87 13.97
N LEU A 222 -3.48 2.75 13.49
CA LEU A 222 -3.86 3.13 12.12
C LEU A 222 -3.59 4.61 11.87
N HIS A 223 -4.00 5.49 12.79
CA HIS A 223 -3.81 6.94 12.72
C HIS A 223 -2.32 7.30 12.62
N GLU A 224 -1.50 6.83 13.56
CA GLU A 224 -0.08 7.15 13.58
C GLU A 224 0.69 6.60 12.38
N LEU A 225 0.29 5.44 11.87
CA LEU A 225 0.83 4.92 10.61
C LEU A 225 0.42 5.78 9.41
N GLY A 226 -0.77 6.37 9.40
CA GLY A 226 -1.19 7.35 8.40
C GLY A 226 -0.26 8.57 8.36
N HIS A 227 0.17 9.06 9.53
CA HIS A 227 1.18 10.11 9.62
C HIS A 227 2.56 9.65 9.08
N VAL A 228 2.96 8.41 9.33
CA VAL A 228 4.20 7.86 8.73
C VAL A 228 4.09 7.73 7.21
N LEU A 229 2.91 7.40 6.69
CA LEU A 229 2.62 7.40 5.26
C LEU A 229 2.54 8.81 4.64
N GLY A 230 2.61 9.86 5.48
CA GLY A 230 2.75 11.24 5.08
C GLY A 230 1.50 12.10 5.21
N VAL A 231 0.35 11.56 5.63
CA VAL A 231 -0.85 12.39 5.87
C VAL A 231 -0.58 13.35 7.02
N GLY A 232 -0.87 14.61 6.82
CA GLY A 232 -0.62 15.66 7.82
C GLY A 232 0.85 16.06 8.02
N THR A 233 1.81 15.32 7.45
CA THR A 233 3.23 15.43 7.80
C THR A 233 4.17 15.58 6.61
N SER A 234 3.68 15.34 5.41
CA SER A 234 4.51 15.29 4.20
C SER A 234 4.46 16.54 3.34
N GLY A 235 5.53 16.79 2.57
CA GLY A 235 5.54 17.85 1.59
C GLY A 235 4.49 17.64 0.47
N SER A 236 4.11 16.40 0.20
CA SER A 236 3.00 16.07 -0.69
C SER A 236 1.67 16.50 -0.10
N TRP A 237 1.44 16.27 1.19
CA TRP A 237 0.28 16.75 1.92
C TRP A 237 0.25 18.28 2.01
N GLU A 238 1.35 18.92 2.41
CA GLU A 238 1.45 20.38 2.52
C GLU A 238 0.98 21.12 1.25
N ARG A 239 1.23 20.56 0.09
CA ARG A 239 0.77 21.14 -1.18
C ARG A 239 -0.72 20.95 -1.42
N LEU A 240 -1.29 19.86 -0.97
CA LEU A 240 -2.73 19.61 -1.09
C LEU A 240 -3.56 20.55 -0.19
N VAL A 241 -2.94 21.12 0.85
CA VAL A 241 -3.59 22.00 1.84
C VAL A 241 -3.03 23.43 1.86
N ALA A 242 -2.15 23.80 0.93
CA ALA A 242 -1.42 25.07 0.95
C ALA A 242 -2.29 26.35 0.97
N ALA A 243 -3.53 26.25 0.53
CA ALA A 243 -4.50 27.36 0.57
C ALA A 243 -5.46 27.29 1.78
N GLY A 244 -5.17 26.44 2.78
CA GLY A 244 -6.04 26.23 3.94
C GLY A 244 -7.28 25.39 3.66
N THR A 245 -7.36 24.82 2.45
CA THR A 245 -8.42 23.86 2.05
C THR A 245 -7.77 22.68 1.36
N TYR A 246 -8.39 21.53 1.47
CA TYR A 246 -7.90 20.35 0.77
C TYR A 246 -8.16 20.43 -0.73
N SER A 247 -7.20 20.10 -1.56
CA SER A 247 -7.25 20.25 -3.03
C SER A 247 -7.03 18.94 -3.81
N GLY A 248 -6.86 17.80 -3.12
CA GLY A 248 -6.63 16.50 -3.73
C GLY A 248 -7.85 16.00 -4.49
N GLN A 249 -7.69 15.72 -5.78
CA GLN A 249 -8.83 15.48 -6.68
C GLN A 249 -9.45 14.10 -6.51
N HIS A 250 -8.68 13.08 -6.13
CA HIS A 250 -9.22 11.74 -5.93
C HIS A 250 -10.18 11.70 -4.73
N ALA A 251 -9.77 12.29 -3.60
CA ALA A 251 -10.61 12.36 -2.41
C ALA A 251 -11.82 13.27 -2.62
N LEU A 252 -11.63 14.46 -3.22
CA LEU A 252 -12.74 15.38 -3.50
C LEU A 252 -13.77 14.79 -4.46
N ASN A 253 -13.34 14.13 -5.53
CA ASN A 253 -14.26 13.48 -6.47
C ASN A 253 -15.01 12.33 -5.78
N TYR A 254 -14.31 11.50 -5.00
CA TYR A 254 -14.95 10.42 -4.26
C TYR A 254 -16.00 10.94 -3.27
N ALA A 255 -15.65 11.96 -2.47
CA ALA A 255 -16.59 12.58 -1.53
C ALA A 255 -17.80 13.20 -2.24
N ALA A 256 -17.59 13.82 -3.39
CA ALA A 256 -18.67 14.36 -4.22
C ALA A 256 -19.62 13.26 -4.74
N ASP A 257 -19.07 12.14 -5.20
CA ASP A 257 -19.83 10.98 -5.66
C ASP A 257 -20.66 10.34 -4.53
N GLN A 258 -20.17 10.43 -3.29
CA GLN A 258 -20.93 10.02 -2.09
C GLN A 258 -21.93 11.08 -1.61
N GLY A 259 -21.94 12.29 -2.18
CA GLY A 259 -22.74 13.43 -1.71
C GLY A 259 -22.23 14.05 -0.40
N MET A 260 -20.97 13.83 -0.04
CA MET A 260 -20.37 14.17 1.25
C MET A 260 -19.24 15.21 1.15
N LEU A 261 -19.12 15.90 0.02
CA LEU A 261 -18.03 16.87 -0.21
C LEU A 261 -17.93 17.96 0.86
N ASN A 262 -19.07 18.39 1.42
CA ASN A 262 -19.14 19.38 2.48
C ASN A 262 -18.74 18.89 3.86
N GLN A 263 -18.36 17.62 4.00
CA GLN A 263 -17.88 17.02 5.24
C GLN A 263 -16.35 16.94 5.28
N LEU A 264 -15.66 17.29 4.20
CA LEU A 264 -14.19 17.33 4.14
C LEU A 264 -13.67 18.69 4.60
N GLU A 265 -13.59 18.87 5.91
CA GLU A 265 -13.01 20.05 6.54
C GLU A 265 -11.72 19.68 7.27
N LEU A 266 -10.69 20.52 7.12
CA LEU A 266 -9.43 20.37 7.85
C LEU A 266 -9.51 21.13 9.18
N THR A 267 -8.79 20.63 10.16
CA THR A 267 -8.54 21.33 11.42
C THR A 267 -7.65 22.57 11.21
N GLU A 268 -7.53 23.43 12.23
CA GLU A 268 -6.71 24.64 12.15
C GLU A 268 -5.22 24.36 11.89
N ASP A 269 -4.73 23.20 12.34
CA ASP A 269 -3.35 22.78 12.11
C ASP A 269 -3.11 22.21 10.70
N LEU A 270 -4.18 22.01 9.93
CA LEU A 270 -4.17 21.47 8.57
C LEU A 270 -3.59 20.05 8.44
N SER A 271 -3.45 19.34 9.56
CA SER A 271 -2.86 17.99 9.59
C SER A 271 -3.89 16.88 9.72
N HIS A 272 -5.12 17.22 10.10
CA HIS A 272 -6.20 16.28 10.38
C HIS A 272 -7.51 16.75 9.77
N TRP A 273 -8.44 15.80 9.66
CA TRP A 273 -9.85 16.08 9.36
C TRP A 273 -10.59 16.49 10.64
N VAL A 274 -11.63 17.29 10.48
CA VAL A 274 -12.60 17.56 11.56
C VAL A 274 -13.42 16.29 11.80
N ASP A 275 -13.69 15.98 13.08
CA ASP A 275 -14.46 14.80 13.49
C ASP A 275 -15.85 14.71 12.86
N GLY A 276 -16.36 13.48 12.71
CA GLY A 276 -17.73 13.17 12.39
C GLY A 276 -18.03 12.96 10.91
N ALA A 277 -17.02 12.96 10.04
CA ALA A 277 -17.18 12.62 8.64
C ALA A 277 -17.09 11.10 8.44
N GLU A 278 -18.24 10.42 8.27
CA GLU A 278 -18.29 8.96 8.05
C GLU A 278 -18.26 8.62 6.57
N PHE A 279 -17.34 7.72 6.18
CA PHE A 279 -17.22 7.23 4.79
C PHE A 279 -17.25 5.71 4.72
N PRO A 280 -17.61 5.13 3.55
CA PRO A 280 -17.61 3.71 3.34
C PRO A 280 -16.24 3.08 3.65
N LEU A 281 -16.28 1.96 4.37
CA LEU A 281 -15.08 1.19 4.72
C LEU A 281 -14.40 0.61 3.48
N ALA A 282 -13.08 0.60 3.50
CA ALA A 282 -12.28 -0.01 2.46
C ALA A 282 -12.40 -1.55 2.52
N GLY A 283 -12.80 -2.16 1.41
CA GLY A 283 -12.83 -3.63 1.25
C GLY A 283 -13.87 -4.38 2.07
N LYS A 284 -14.72 -3.74 2.84
CA LYS A 284 -15.79 -4.36 3.63
C LYS A 284 -17.05 -3.50 3.68
N GLN A 285 -18.16 -4.06 4.16
CA GLN A 285 -19.40 -3.29 4.33
C GLN A 285 -19.37 -2.44 5.60
N GLY A 286 -20.03 -1.30 5.56
CA GLY A 286 -20.13 -0.35 6.67
C GLY A 286 -19.53 1.00 6.34
N ALA A 287 -19.57 1.89 7.31
CA ALA A 287 -18.93 3.20 7.26
C ALA A 287 -18.30 3.52 8.61
N ASN A 288 -17.23 4.29 8.60
CA ASN A 288 -16.52 4.80 9.78
C ASN A 288 -16.15 6.26 9.58
N GLU A 289 -15.83 6.93 10.67
CA GLU A 289 -15.08 8.17 10.65
C GLU A 289 -13.72 7.96 9.98
N LEU A 290 -13.12 9.04 9.51
CA LEU A 290 -11.81 8.99 8.85
C LEU A 290 -10.74 8.69 9.89
N VAL A 291 -9.84 7.75 9.55
CA VAL A 291 -8.72 7.38 10.44
C VAL A 291 -7.85 8.58 10.81
N MET A 292 -7.77 9.59 9.94
CA MET A 292 -6.96 10.79 10.14
C MET A 292 -7.77 11.99 10.65
N ASP A 293 -8.86 11.75 11.39
CA ASP A 293 -9.52 12.82 12.15
C ASP A 293 -8.77 13.14 13.47
N THR A 294 -9.27 14.14 14.22
CA THR A 294 -8.55 14.65 15.41
C THR A 294 -8.80 13.88 16.67
N SER A 295 -9.80 12.99 16.72
CA SER A 295 -10.18 12.32 17.95
C SER A 295 -10.43 10.83 17.74
N SER A 296 -10.16 10.05 18.75
CA SER A 296 -10.57 8.65 18.79
C SER A 296 -11.86 8.53 19.61
N THR A 297 -12.91 8.00 19.02
CA THR A 297 -14.19 7.77 19.70
C THR A 297 -14.07 6.62 20.70
N TYR A 298 -14.20 6.92 22.00
CA TYR A 298 -14.05 5.94 23.07
C TYR A 298 -15.12 4.85 22.99
N GLY A 299 -14.68 3.59 23.07
CA GLY A 299 -15.56 2.44 22.96
C GLY A 299 -15.86 2.01 21.51
N PHE A 300 -15.20 2.63 20.54
CA PHE A 300 -15.37 2.37 19.14
C PHE A 300 -14.03 2.04 18.46
N ARG A 301 -14.06 1.22 17.41
CA ARG A 301 -12.90 0.91 16.55
C ARG A 301 -13.05 1.56 15.20
N GLU A 302 -12.07 2.32 14.83
CA GLU A 302 -11.92 2.84 13.49
C GLU A 302 -11.20 1.84 12.59
N ASP A 303 -11.63 1.82 11.36
CA ASP A 303 -11.04 1.03 10.28
C ASP A 303 -10.90 1.91 9.04
N LEU A 304 -9.97 1.55 8.16
CA LEU A 304 -9.70 2.32 6.95
C LEU A 304 -10.95 2.52 6.09
N THR A 305 -11.20 3.74 5.70
CA THR A 305 -12.24 4.10 4.74
C THR A 305 -11.68 4.19 3.31
N VAL A 306 -12.56 4.16 2.31
CA VAL A 306 -12.14 4.39 0.92
C VAL A 306 -11.57 5.80 0.76
N LEU A 307 -12.07 6.78 1.54
CA LEU A 307 -11.55 8.14 1.47
C LEU A 307 -10.10 8.25 1.98
N ASP A 308 -9.73 7.54 3.05
CA ASP A 308 -8.33 7.49 3.52
C ASP A 308 -7.40 7.02 2.40
N LEU A 309 -7.83 6.02 1.61
CA LEU A 309 -7.07 5.55 0.45
C LEU A 309 -7.02 6.56 -0.69
N MET A 310 -8.10 7.32 -0.94
CA MET A 310 -8.09 8.37 -1.95
C MET A 310 -7.17 9.51 -1.58
N VAL A 311 -7.05 9.82 -0.30
CA VAL A 311 -6.08 10.79 0.23
C VAL A 311 -4.64 10.32 -0.04
N LEU A 312 -4.31 9.06 0.25
CA LEU A 312 -3.00 8.50 -0.10
C LEU A 312 -2.73 8.59 -1.61
N LYS A 313 -3.73 8.30 -2.43
CA LYS A 313 -3.63 8.42 -3.88
C LYS A 313 -3.34 9.84 -4.37
N ASP A 314 -3.94 10.84 -3.75
CA ASP A 314 -3.65 12.25 -4.04
C ASP A 314 -2.21 12.64 -3.67
N MET A 315 -1.61 11.94 -2.72
CA MET A 315 -0.22 12.13 -2.28
C MET A 315 0.79 11.37 -3.16
N GLY A 316 0.32 10.52 -4.07
CA GLY A 316 1.14 9.76 -5.01
C GLY A 316 1.20 8.26 -4.75
N TRP A 317 0.70 7.76 -3.61
CA TRP A 317 0.66 6.32 -3.37
C TRP A 317 -0.21 5.59 -4.41
N GLU A 318 0.28 4.49 -4.94
CA GLU A 318 -0.53 3.57 -5.73
C GLU A 318 -1.39 2.71 -4.80
N VAL A 319 -2.70 2.94 -4.82
CA VAL A 319 -3.64 2.25 -3.93
C VAL A 319 -4.73 1.51 -4.68
N VAL A 320 -5.23 0.43 -4.07
CA VAL A 320 -6.43 -0.30 -4.49
C VAL A 320 -7.54 -0.04 -3.49
N THR A 321 -8.74 0.31 -3.94
CA THR A 321 -9.87 0.65 -3.05
C THR A 321 -10.71 -0.53 -2.62
N THR A 322 -10.66 -1.58 -3.39
CA THR A 322 -11.13 -2.88 -2.92
C THR A 322 -9.92 -3.56 -2.34
N SER A 323 -9.86 -3.69 -1.01
CA SER A 323 -8.95 -4.67 -0.49
C SER A 323 -9.26 -5.93 -1.26
N ASN A 324 -8.27 -6.44 -1.90
CA ASN A 324 -8.25 -7.84 -2.12
C ASN A 324 -7.86 -8.41 -0.74
N PRO A 325 -8.81 -8.69 0.20
CA PRO A 325 -8.44 -9.19 1.50
C PRO A 325 -7.80 -10.54 1.23
N ALA A 326 -6.49 -10.52 1.11
CA ALA A 326 -5.69 -11.71 0.94
C ALA A 326 -6.12 -12.65 -0.22
N TRP A 327 -6.64 -12.13 -1.33
CA TRP A 327 -6.73 -12.92 -2.56
C TRP A 327 -5.35 -12.96 -3.20
N VAL A 328 -4.55 -13.89 -2.77
CA VAL A 328 -3.27 -14.16 -3.42
C VAL A 328 -3.54 -14.80 -4.76
N ALA A 329 -3.04 -14.19 -5.85
CA ALA A 329 -3.08 -14.83 -7.15
C ALA A 329 -2.27 -16.13 -7.10
N ILE A 330 -2.93 -17.24 -7.38
CA ILE A 330 -2.27 -18.55 -7.36
C ILE A 330 -1.82 -18.86 -8.78
N PRO A 331 -0.57 -19.29 -8.98
CA PRO A 331 -0.12 -19.73 -10.29
C PRO A 331 -0.93 -20.93 -10.75
N MET A 332 -1.77 -20.75 -11.76
CA MET A 332 -2.49 -21.80 -12.43
C MET A 332 -1.61 -22.41 -13.50
N GLN A 333 -1.34 -23.70 -13.41
CA GLN A 333 -0.64 -24.43 -14.47
C GLN A 333 -1.64 -24.97 -15.48
N TRP A 334 -1.49 -24.56 -16.73
CA TRP A 334 -2.16 -25.19 -17.86
C TRP A 334 -1.79 -26.67 -17.94
N HIS A 335 -2.77 -27.54 -18.03
CA HIS A 335 -2.54 -28.98 -18.04
C HIS A 335 -2.91 -29.63 -19.36
N ALA A 336 -4.12 -29.44 -19.85
CA ALA A 336 -4.57 -30.05 -21.10
C ALA A 336 -5.84 -29.40 -21.65
N LYS A 337 -6.09 -29.57 -22.97
CA LYS A 337 -7.38 -29.39 -23.60
C LYS A 337 -7.85 -30.76 -24.09
N VAL A 338 -8.92 -31.30 -23.53
CA VAL A 338 -9.51 -32.57 -23.93
C VAL A 338 -11.00 -32.31 -24.18
N ASP A 339 -11.48 -32.69 -25.34
CA ASP A 339 -12.91 -32.63 -25.74
C ASP A 339 -13.54 -31.23 -25.51
N GLY A 340 -12.80 -30.14 -25.80
CA GLY A 340 -13.30 -28.79 -25.64
C GLY A 340 -13.14 -28.21 -24.21
N MET A 341 -12.76 -29.03 -23.24
CA MET A 341 -12.52 -28.62 -21.85
C MET A 341 -11.08 -28.14 -21.65
N LEU A 342 -10.92 -27.00 -21.01
CA LEU A 342 -9.63 -26.55 -20.50
C LEU A 342 -9.40 -27.14 -19.10
N SER A 343 -8.20 -27.63 -18.83
CA SER A 343 -7.84 -28.21 -17.55
C SER A 343 -6.65 -27.43 -16.95
N PHE A 344 -6.82 -26.95 -15.75
CA PHE A 344 -5.81 -26.19 -14.98
C PHE A 344 -5.54 -26.89 -13.66
N LYS A 345 -4.30 -26.79 -13.19
CA LYS A 345 -3.89 -27.25 -11.86
C LYS A 345 -3.35 -26.13 -11.03
N PHE A 346 -3.70 -26.11 -9.75
CA PHE A 346 -3.13 -25.19 -8.77
C PHE A 346 -3.10 -25.83 -7.36
N PRO A 347 -2.08 -25.47 -6.54
CA PRO A 347 -1.98 -25.96 -5.18
C PRO A 347 -3.04 -25.33 -4.30
N THR A 348 -3.52 -26.03 -3.27
CA THR A 348 -4.44 -25.51 -2.27
C THR A 348 -3.95 -25.80 -0.86
N GLN A 349 -4.32 -24.95 0.10
CA GLN A 349 -4.13 -25.16 1.53
C GLN A 349 -5.44 -25.70 2.14
N ALA A 350 -5.35 -26.59 3.12
CA ALA A 350 -6.52 -27.13 3.78
C ALA A 350 -7.28 -26.01 4.52
N GLY A 351 -8.56 -25.86 4.21
CA GLY A 351 -9.43 -24.84 4.80
C GLY A 351 -9.36 -23.45 4.13
N GLY A 352 -8.40 -23.20 3.23
CA GLY A 352 -8.32 -21.96 2.47
C GLY A 352 -9.50 -21.82 1.48
N SER A 353 -10.02 -20.61 1.33
CA SER A 353 -11.07 -20.30 0.34
C SER A 353 -10.43 -19.91 -0.98
N TYR A 354 -10.97 -20.42 -2.09
CA TYR A 354 -10.44 -20.18 -3.44
C TYR A 354 -11.55 -19.74 -4.38
N GLU A 355 -11.24 -18.81 -5.26
CA GLU A 355 -12.13 -18.37 -6.33
C GLU A 355 -11.41 -18.39 -7.68
N ILE A 356 -12.13 -18.80 -8.72
CA ILE A 356 -11.64 -18.75 -10.10
C ILE A 356 -12.52 -17.76 -10.85
N TRP A 357 -11.87 -16.80 -11.48
CA TRP A 357 -12.49 -15.74 -12.23
C TRP A 357 -12.13 -15.85 -13.70
N GLN A 358 -13.05 -15.47 -14.60
CA GLN A 358 -12.81 -15.40 -16.03
C GLN A 358 -13.05 -13.99 -16.59
N SER A 359 -12.36 -13.69 -17.68
CA SER A 359 -12.55 -12.47 -18.47
C SER A 359 -12.35 -12.76 -19.95
N SER A 360 -13.01 -11.99 -20.82
CA SER A 360 -12.76 -11.99 -22.26
C SER A 360 -11.89 -10.81 -22.73
N ASP A 361 -11.70 -9.80 -21.86
CA ASP A 361 -11.06 -8.51 -22.17
C ASP A 361 -9.95 -8.09 -21.20
N LEU A 362 -9.74 -8.83 -20.09
CA LEU A 362 -8.83 -8.54 -18.97
C LEU A 362 -9.28 -7.37 -18.08
N GLU A 363 -10.39 -6.71 -18.39
CA GLU A 363 -10.95 -5.59 -17.63
C GLU A 363 -12.14 -6.06 -16.78
N ASN A 364 -13.09 -6.75 -17.41
CA ASN A 364 -14.30 -7.24 -16.76
C ASN A 364 -14.16 -8.71 -16.35
N TRP A 365 -14.17 -8.97 -15.05
CA TRP A 365 -13.99 -10.30 -14.48
C TRP A 365 -15.28 -10.83 -13.87
N SER A 366 -15.63 -12.07 -14.16
CA SER A 366 -16.75 -12.77 -13.56
C SER A 366 -16.30 -14.02 -12.81
N LEU A 367 -16.87 -14.23 -11.63
CA LEU A 367 -16.63 -15.44 -10.82
C LEU A 367 -17.24 -16.66 -11.54
N VAL A 368 -16.44 -17.69 -11.78
CA VAL A 368 -16.89 -18.92 -12.43
C VAL A 368 -16.83 -20.14 -11.52
N HIS A 369 -16.02 -20.09 -10.45
CA HIS A 369 -15.93 -21.18 -9.49
C HIS A 369 -15.44 -20.68 -8.14
N ALA A 370 -16.00 -21.25 -7.05
CA ALA A 370 -15.51 -21.03 -5.69
C ALA A 370 -15.43 -22.38 -4.97
N MET A 371 -14.38 -22.56 -4.16
CA MET A 371 -14.15 -23.81 -3.44
C MET A 371 -13.35 -23.62 -2.17
N VAL A 372 -13.40 -24.60 -1.27
CA VAL A 372 -12.50 -24.70 -0.12
C VAL A 372 -11.39 -25.69 -0.44
N GLY A 373 -10.16 -25.31 -0.17
CA GLY A 373 -8.99 -26.15 -0.39
C GLY A 373 -8.91 -27.32 0.59
N ASN A 374 -8.34 -28.41 0.13
CA ASN A 374 -8.14 -29.64 0.91
C ASN A 374 -6.67 -29.94 1.23
N GLY A 375 -5.76 -29.01 0.93
CA GLY A 375 -4.32 -29.20 1.12
C GLY A 375 -3.62 -29.92 -0.03
N ALA A 376 -4.33 -30.26 -1.11
CA ALA A 376 -3.78 -30.94 -2.28
C ALA A 376 -3.80 -30.03 -3.52
N THR A 377 -3.08 -30.44 -4.57
CA THR A 377 -3.22 -29.84 -5.89
C THR A 377 -4.57 -30.20 -6.50
N VAL A 378 -5.37 -29.18 -6.79
CA VAL A 378 -6.69 -29.34 -7.42
C VAL A 378 -6.55 -29.23 -8.92
N THR A 379 -7.33 -30.05 -9.65
CA THR A 379 -7.54 -29.92 -11.08
C THR A 379 -8.92 -29.33 -11.31
N TRP A 380 -8.96 -28.14 -11.92
CA TRP A 380 -10.20 -27.48 -12.30
C TRP A 380 -10.36 -27.52 -13.82
N GLN A 381 -11.59 -27.73 -14.28
CA GLN A 381 -11.92 -27.83 -15.70
C GLN A 381 -13.02 -26.86 -16.07
N HIS A 382 -12.89 -26.26 -17.25
CA HIS A 382 -13.85 -25.29 -17.77
C HIS A 382 -14.08 -25.47 -19.28
N GLU A 383 -15.32 -25.35 -19.73
CA GLU A 383 -15.66 -25.40 -21.15
C GLU A 383 -15.27 -24.07 -21.84
N MET A 384 -14.61 -24.18 -22.97
CA MET A 384 -14.29 -23.00 -23.81
C MET A 384 -15.55 -22.51 -24.52
N THR A 385 -16.12 -21.44 -24.03
CA THR A 385 -17.25 -20.73 -24.66
C THR A 385 -16.78 -19.42 -25.25
N GLY A 386 -16.30 -19.41 -26.50
CA GLY A 386 -15.85 -18.21 -27.19
C GLY A 386 -14.41 -18.29 -27.72
N ASP A 387 -13.97 -17.23 -28.40
CA ASP A 387 -12.68 -17.20 -29.10
C ASP A 387 -11.49 -16.83 -28.20
N ARG A 388 -11.76 -16.23 -27.04
CA ARG A 388 -10.73 -15.80 -26.08
C ARG A 388 -11.29 -15.79 -24.68
N LEU A 389 -10.60 -16.47 -23.76
CA LEU A 389 -10.88 -16.42 -22.31
C LEU A 389 -9.58 -16.34 -21.51
N PHE A 390 -9.60 -15.54 -20.48
CA PHE A 390 -8.55 -15.40 -19.49
C PHE A 390 -9.07 -15.91 -18.14
N PHE A 391 -8.20 -16.53 -17.36
CA PHE A 391 -8.56 -17.07 -16.05
C PHE A 391 -7.53 -16.61 -15.01
N ARG A 392 -8.01 -16.35 -13.81
CA ARG A 392 -7.18 -16.18 -12.62
C ARG A 392 -7.76 -16.97 -11.45
N ALA A 393 -6.90 -17.62 -10.68
CA ALA A 393 -7.27 -18.23 -9.40
C ALA A 393 -6.78 -17.35 -8.26
N MET A 394 -7.60 -17.18 -7.27
CA MET A 394 -7.36 -16.32 -6.12
C MET A 394 -7.61 -17.13 -4.84
N GLN A 395 -6.74 -16.98 -3.83
CA GLN A 395 -6.90 -17.56 -2.49
C GLN A 395 -7.22 -16.44 -1.49
N LYS A 396 -8.17 -16.68 -0.60
CA LYS A 396 -8.51 -15.82 0.54
C LYS A 396 -7.88 -16.38 1.80
#